data_f721ba528eb4b18746b15878e8589b69
#
_entry.id   f721ba528eb4b18746b15878e8589b69
#
_cell.length_a   1.000
_cell.length_b   1.000
_cell.length_c   1.000
_cell.angle_alpha   90.00
_cell.angle_beta   90.00
_cell.angle_gamma   90.00
#
_symmetry.space_group_name_H-M   'P 1'
#
loop_
_entity.id
_entity.type
_entity.pdbx_description
1 polymer ?
#
loop_
_entity_poly.entity_id
_entity_poly.type
_entity_poly.pdbx_seq_one_letter_code
_entity_poly.pdbx_strand_id
1 'polypeptide(L)'
;VLSVCKHFPGHGDTDVDSHKALPVLPFTRERLDSVELYPFKEAIRAGVGGMMVGHLQVPVIEPIGGLPSSLSRNVVYDLLTDELAFKGLIFTDALAMRGVSGNGNVSLQALQAGNDMVLAPRNLKAEVPAVLAAVEKGELSREDIESKCRKVLTYKYALGLSKKKYVQLSGLEQRVNSPQARDLVRRLNLAAITVLNNKDHVLPLHTDKDQKIASVSYTH
;
A
#
# COMPACT_ATOMS: atom_id res chain seq x y z
N VAL A 1 -4.47 -14.43 7.29
CA VAL A 1 -3.93 -13.06 7.14
C VAL A 1 -4.59 -12.42 5.93
N LEU A 2 -5.00 -11.16 6.03
CA LEU A 2 -5.50 -10.39 4.89
C LEU A 2 -4.33 -9.84 4.08
N SER A 3 -4.29 -10.13 2.78
CA SER A 3 -3.31 -9.51 1.87
C SER A 3 -3.75 -8.10 1.49
N VAL A 4 -2.81 -7.16 1.48
CA VAL A 4 -3.05 -5.75 1.13
C VAL A 4 -2.05 -5.33 0.06
N CYS A 5 -2.54 -4.93 -1.12
CA CYS A 5 -1.70 -4.32 -2.15
C CYS A 5 -1.39 -2.87 -1.83
N LYS A 6 -0.17 -2.42 -2.16
CA LYS A 6 0.26 -1.05 -1.89
C LYS A 6 1.39 -0.59 -2.83
N HIS A 7 1.55 0.70 -3.01
CA HIS A 7 0.69 1.81 -2.56
C HIS A 7 -0.10 2.33 -3.76
N PHE A 8 -1.44 2.20 -3.70
CA PHE A 8 -2.32 2.66 -4.79
C PHE A 8 -2.27 4.20 -4.89
N PRO A 9 -2.30 4.81 -6.08
CA PRO A 9 -2.45 4.21 -7.42
C PRO A 9 -1.13 3.81 -8.11
N GLY A 10 0.01 3.79 -7.40
CA GLY A 10 1.30 3.34 -7.92
C GLY A 10 2.46 4.25 -7.50
N HIS A 11 3.30 3.81 -6.55
CA HIS A 11 4.44 4.58 -6.02
C HIS A 11 5.79 4.08 -6.57
N GLY A 12 5.76 3.33 -7.68
CA GLY A 12 6.98 2.69 -8.21
C GLY A 12 7.90 3.61 -9.00
N ASP A 13 7.35 4.60 -9.70
CA ASP A 13 8.09 5.51 -10.58
C ASP A 13 8.03 6.94 -10.02
N THR A 14 8.60 7.13 -8.82
CA THR A 14 8.73 8.42 -8.15
C THR A 14 10.13 8.57 -7.60
N ASP A 15 10.70 9.77 -7.66
CA ASP A 15 12.01 10.15 -7.13
C ASP A 15 11.93 10.79 -5.72
N VAL A 16 10.72 10.99 -5.20
CA VAL A 16 10.46 11.60 -3.90
C VAL A 16 9.91 10.56 -2.93
N ASP A 17 10.54 10.48 -1.77
CA ASP A 17 10.07 9.67 -0.64
C ASP A 17 8.85 10.31 0.04
N SER A 18 7.71 9.62 0.04
CA SER A 18 6.45 10.09 0.65
C SER A 18 6.53 10.31 2.17
N HIS A 19 7.55 9.78 2.84
CA HIS A 19 7.84 10.11 4.24
C HIS A 19 8.38 11.53 4.41
N LYS A 20 8.96 12.13 3.36
CA LYS A 20 9.62 13.44 3.40
C LYS A 20 8.79 14.54 2.74
N ALA A 21 8.11 14.23 1.65
CA ALA A 21 7.28 15.18 0.89
C ALA A 21 6.16 14.44 0.16
N LEU A 22 5.29 15.16 -0.55
CA LEU A 22 4.25 14.60 -1.40
C LEU A 22 4.81 14.32 -2.80
N PRO A 23 5.02 13.04 -3.20
CA PRO A 23 5.46 12.71 -4.55
C PRO A 23 4.38 13.02 -5.58
N VAL A 24 4.78 13.38 -6.78
CA VAL A 24 3.88 13.66 -7.89
C VAL A 24 4.00 12.57 -8.95
N LEU A 25 2.88 12.09 -9.46
CA LEU A 25 2.78 11.23 -10.64
C LEU A 25 2.32 12.09 -11.84
N PRO A 26 3.24 12.68 -12.61
CA PRO A 26 2.89 13.62 -13.69
C PRO A 26 2.54 12.88 -14.99
N PHE A 27 1.89 11.73 -14.87
CA PHE A 27 1.60 10.85 -15.99
C PHE A 27 0.25 11.15 -16.63
N THR A 28 0.13 10.79 -17.92
CA THR A 28 -1.16 10.77 -18.59
C THR A 28 -2.03 9.64 -18.07
N ARG A 29 -3.33 9.71 -18.34
CA ARG A 29 -4.26 8.65 -17.94
C ARG A 29 -3.89 7.30 -18.57
N GLU A 30 -3.50 7.30 -19.84
CA GLU A 30 -3.11 6.10 -20.60
C GLU A 30 -1.87 5.44 -19.96
N ARG A 31 -0.89 6.24 -19.51
CA ARG A 31 0.28 5.72 -18.81
C ARG A 31 -0.11 5.11 -17.47
N LEU A 32 -0.92 5.79 -16.68
CA LEU A 32 -1.40 5.25 -15.40
C LEU A 32 -2.13 3.93 -15.60
N ASP A 33 -3.00 3.83 -16.59
CA ASP A 33 -3.79 2.64 -16.87
C ASP A 33 -2.95 1.44 -17.30
N SER A 34 -1.90 1.69 -18.09
CA SER A 34 -1.08 0.63 -18.68
C SER A 34 0.07 0.16 -17.77
N VAL A 35 0.55 1.00 -16.86
CA VAL A 35 1.72 0.71 -16.02
C VAL A 35 1.37 0.73 -14.54
N GLU A 36 1.02 1.89 -13.99
CA GLU A 36 0.86 2.04 -12.55
C GLU A 36 -0.36 1.28 -12.01
N LEU A 37 -1.50 1.37 -12.69
CA LEU A 37 -2.75 0.70 -12.28
C LEU A 37 -2.81 -0.77 -12.68
N TYR A 38 -2.00 -1.21 -13.64
CA TYR A 38 -2.03 -2.58 -14.14
C TYR A 38 -1.90 -3.65 -13.03
N PRO A 39 -0.88 -3.61 -12.15
CA PRO A 39 -0.74 -4.60 -11.08
C PRO A 39 -1.90 -4.58 -10.07
N PHE A 40 -2.50 -3.42 -9.82
CA PHE A 40 -3.66 -3.33 -8.94
C PHE A 40 -4.90 -3.92 -9.59
N LYS A 41 -5.13 -3.71 -10.89
CA LYS A 41 -6.20 -4.36 -11.65
C LYS A 41 -6.07 -5.89 -11.60
N GLU A 42 -4.86 -6.43 -11.78
CA GLU A 42 -4.62 -7.87 -11.67
C GLU A 42 -4.83 -8.39 -10.24
N ALA A 43 -4.40 -7.64 -9.22
CA ALA A 43 -4.63 -8.00 -7.83
C ALA A 43 -6.14 -8.00 -7.47
N ILE A 44 -6.90 -7.05 -7.99
CA ILE A 44 -8.37 -7.01 -7.81
C ILE A 44 -9.00 -8.23 -8.47
N ARG A 45 -8.61 -8.59 -9.70
CA ARG A 45 -9.09 -9.80 -10.39
C ARG A 45 -8.74 -11.09 -9.63
N ALA A 46 -7.58 -11.12 -8.99
CA ALA A 46 -7.14 -12.22 -8.14
C ALA A 46 -7.84 -12.26 -6.76
N GLY A 47 -8.70 -11.31 -6.44
CA GLY A 47 -9.47 -11.28 -5.21
C GLY A 47 -8.68 -10.79 -3.99
N VAL A 48 -7.75 -9.84 -4.15
CA VAL A 48 -7.02 -9.25 -3.01
C VAL A 48 -8.02 -8.63 -2.02
N GLY A 49 -7.80 -8.89 -0.73
CA GLY A 49 -8.74 -8.47 0.32
C GLY A 49 -8.59 -7.03 0.78
N GLY A 50 -7.46 -6.38 0.52
CA GLY A 50 -7.18 -5.01 0.95
C GLY A 50 -6.39 -4.20 -0.05
N MET A 51 -6.57 -2.88 0.00
CA MET A 51 -5.82 -1.90 -0.77
C MET A 51 -5.35 -0.77 0.13
N MET A 52 -4.07 -0.45 0.10
CA MET A 52 -3.54 0.72 0.81
C MET A 52 -3.31 1.86 -0.18
N VAL A 53 -3.97 2.98 0.07
CA VAL A 53 -3.82 4.19 -0.75
C VAL A 53 -2.66 5.01 -0.21
N GLY A 54 -1.67 5.26 -1.06
CA GLY A 54 -0.49 6.06 -0.72
C GLY A 54 -0.78 7.55 -0.64
N HIS A 55 0.23 8.32 -0.24
CA HIS A 55 0.17 9.78 -0.27
C HIS A 55 0.91 10.28 -1.51
N LEU A 56 0.18 10.39 -2.62
CA LEU A 56 0.70 10.76 -3.94
C LEU A 56 -0.17 11.86 -4.54
N GLN A 57 0.43 12.79 -5.24
CA GLN A 57 -0.31 13.74 -6.08
C GLN A 57 -0.46 13.16 -7.48
N VAL A 58 -1.69 13.07 -7.98
CA VAL A 58 -2.02 12.49 -9.29
C VAL A 58 -2.85 13.49 -10.10
N PRO A 59 -2.23 14.48 -10.72
CA PRO A 59 -2.93 15.65 -11.30
C PRO A 59 -3.97 15.30 -12.36
N VAL A 60 -3.78 14.22 -13.12
CA VAL A 60 -4.72 13.78 -14.15
C VAL A 60 -6.03 13.20 -13.59
N ILE A 61 -6.05 12.81 -12.31
CA ILE A 61 -7.24 12.29 -11.62
C ILE A 61 -7.75 13.30 -10.60
N GLU A 62 -6.83 13.89 -9.82
CA GLU A 62 -7.12 14.89 -8.81
C GLU A 62 -6.48 16.22 -9.19
N PRO A 63 -7.26 17.16 -9.75
CA PRO A 63 -6.74 18.45 -10.19
C PRO A 63 -6.40 19.42 -9.07
N ILE A 64 -6.83 19.14 -7.83
CA ILE A 64 -6.49 19.98 -6.67
C ILE A 64 -5.03 19.77 -6.32
N GLY A 65 -4.21 20.79 -6.56
CA GLY A 65 -2.79 20.75 -6.24
C GLY A 65 -2.54 20.55 -4.74
N GLY A 66 -1.61 19.65 -4.43
CA GLY A 66 -1.24 19.34 -3.04
C GLY A 66 -2.22 18.42 -2.30
N LEU A 67 -3.34 17.97 -2.90
CA LEU A 67 -4.24 17.00 -2.29
C LEU A 67 -3.69 15.59 -2.53
N PRO A 68 -3.32 14.85 -1.44
CA PRO A 68 -2.84 13.49 -1.57
C PRO A 68 -3.94 12.51 -2.01
N SER A 69 -3.60 11.52 -2.80
CA SER A 69 -4.52 10.47 -3.29
C SER A 69 -5.32 9.79 -2.17
N SER A 70 -4.73 9.57 -0.99
CA SER A 70 -5.43 9.01 0.17
C SER A 70 -6.52 9.91 0.76
N LEU A 71 -6.52 11.21 0.44
CA LEU A 71 -7.53 12.19 0.86
C LEU A 71 -8.44 12.62 -0.30
N SER A 72 -8.19 12.13 -1.51
CA SER A 72 -8.94 12.46 -2.72
C SER A 72 -10.09 11.48 -2.95
N ARG A 73 -11.31 12.01 -3.03
CA ARG A 73 -12.49 11.24 -3.41
C ARG A 73 -12.35 10.69 -4.84
N ASN A 74 -11.81 11.50 -5.76
CA ASN A 74 -11.61 11.10 -7.14
C ASN A 74 -10.71 9.84 -7.24
N VAL A 75 -9.73 9.70 -6.35
CA VAL A 75 -8.83 8.55 -6.35
C VAL A 75 -9.41 7.37 -5.57
N VAL A 76 -9.94 7.59 -4.36
CA VAL A 76 -10.37 6.50 -3.46
C VAL A 76 -11.74 5.98 -3.85
N TYR A 77 -12.71 6.86 -4.08
CA TYR A 77 -14.06 6.41 -4.40
C TYR A 77 -14.22 6.24 -5.91
N ASP A 78 -14.04 7.31 -6.69
CA ASP A 78 -14.43 7.29 -8.10
C ASP A 78 -13.53 6.35 -8.91
N LEU A 79 -12.20 6.38 -8.72
CA LEU A 79 -11.30 5.47 -9.42
C LEU A 79 -11.28 4.06 -8.80
N LEU A 80 -10.92 3.94 -7.49
CA LEU A 80 -10.67 2.61 -6.91
C LEU A 80 -11.96 1.83 -6.64
N THR A 81 -12.97 2.49 -6.05
CA THR A 81 -14.20 1.80 -5.63
C THR A 81 -15.19 1.64 -6.79
N ASP A 82 -15.41 2.69 -7.57
CA ASP A 82 -16.41 2.71 -8.63
C ASP A 82 -15.84 2.17 -9.95
N GLU A 83 -14.86 2.82 -10.54
CA GLU A 83 -14.31 2.45 -11.86
C GLU A 83 -13.61 1.07 -11.83
N LEU A 84 -12.69 0.84 -10.85
CA LEU A 84 -11.99 -0.45 -10.72
C LEU A 84 -12.79 -1.50 -9.95
N ALA A 85 -13.98 -1.15 -9.48
CA ALA A 85 -14.93 -2.02 -8.78
C ALA A 85 -14.32 -2.78 -7.58
N PHE A 86 -13.35 -2.18 -6.87
CA PHE A 86 -12.74 -2.80 -5.71
C PHE A 86 -13.72 -2.86 -4.53
N LYS A 87 -13.92 -4.04 -3.96
CA LYS A 87 -14.88 -4.29 -2.86
C LYS A 87 -14.20 -4.65 -1.54
N GLY A 88 -12.87 -4.79 -1.52
CA GLY A 88 -12.07 -5.10 -0.33
C GLY A 88 -11.92 -3.91 0.63
N LEU A 89 -11.18 -4.11 1.74
CA LEU A 89 -10.88 -3.05 2.70
C LEU A 89 -9.90 -2.03 2.10
N ILE A 90 -10.23 -0.76 2.25
CA ILE A 90 -9.39 0.37 1.82
C ILE A 90 -8.76 1.03 3.02
N PHE A 91 -7.43 1.10 3.02
CA PHE A 91 -6.62 1.70 4.08
C PHE A 91 -5.92 2.95 3.56
N THR A 92 -5.79 3.98 4.39
CA THR A 92 -4.78 5.00 4.11
C THR A 92 -3.38 4.45 4.37
N ASP A 93 -2.36 5.03 3.77
CA ASP A 93 -1.01 4.98 4.34
C ASP A 93 -0.97 5.79 5.65
N ALA A 94 0.15 5.76 6.38
CA ALA A 94 0.25 6.35 7.70
C ALA A 94 0.02 7.87 7.69
N LEU A 95 -1.07 8.34 8.31
CA LEU A 95 -1.45 9.76 8.33
C LEU A 95 -0.46 10.65 9.12
N ALA A 96 0.48 10.04 9.85
CA ALA A 96 1.59 10.76 10.49
C ALA A 96 2.70 11.18 9.50
N MET A 97 2.68 10.71 8.26
CA MET A 97 3.69 11.04 7.24
C MET A 97 3.59 12.50 6.79
N ARG A 98 4.73 13.05 6.31
CA ARG A 98 4.79 14.45 5.86
C ARG A 98 3.98 14.72 4.60
N GLY A 99 3.78 13.71 3.74
CA GLY A 99 3.01 13.82 2.51
C GLY A 99 1.54 14.25 2.69
N VAL A 100 0.98 14.17 3.90
CA VAL A 100 -0.38 14.67 4.22
C VAL A 100 -0.36 15.90 5.13
N SER A 101 0.81 16.46 5.46
CA SER A 101 0.92 17.61 6.36
C SER A 101 0.26 18.85 5.75
N GLY A 102 -0.43 19.64 6.59
CA GLY A 102 -1.08 20.89 6.15
C GLY A 102 -2.54 20.73 5.69
N ASN A 103 -3.07 19.51 5.62
CA ASN A 103 -4.42 19.26 5.11
C ASN A 103 -5.53 19.29 6.21
N GLY A 104 -5.31 19.92 7.36
CA GLY A 104 -6.33 20.02 8.42
C GLY A 104 -6.62 18.67 9.09
N ASN A 105 -7.89 18.30 9.31
CA ASN A 105 -8.26 16.99 9.86
C ASN A 105 -8.17 15.90 8.78
N VAL A 106 -7.00 15.27 8.71
CA VAL A 106 -6.71 14.26 7.67
C VAL A 106 -7.51 12.97 7.85
N SER A 107 -7.88 12.59 9.09
CA SER A 107 -8.73 11.42 9.33
C SER A 107 -10.15 11.64 8.80
N LEU A 108 -10.73 12.81 9.01
CA LEU A 108 -12.04 13.16 8.47
C LEU A 108 -12.02 13.14 6.95
N GLN A 109 -11.04 13.83 6.32
CA GLN A 109 -10.92 13.89 4.87
C GLN A 109 -10.72 12.49 4.26
N ALA A 110 -9.90 11.64 4.88
CA ALA A 110 -9.69 10.27 4.43
C ALA A 110 -10.99 9.44 4.46
N LEU A 111 -11.79 9.57 5.51
CA LEU A 111 -13.09 8.89 5.61
C LEU A 111 -14.08 9.41 4.57
N GLN A 112 -14.12 10.72 4.34
CA GLN A 112 -14.95 11.36 3.31
C GLN A 112 -14.53 10.97 1.89
N ALA A 113 -13.20 10.75 1.68
CA ALA A 113 -12.68 10.26 0.41
C ALA A 113 -13.11 8.82 0.08
N GLY A 114 -13.50 8.01 1.09
CA GLY A 114 -13.98 6.65 0.90
C GLY A 114 -13.11 5.56 1.54
N ASN A 115 -12.04 5.91 2.26
CA ASN A 115 -11.27 4.91 2.99
C ASN A 115 -12.10 4.26 4.10
N ASP A 116 -11.92 2.96 4.30
CA ASP A 116 -12.57 2.20 5.38
C ASP A 116 -11.81 2.33 6.71
N MET A 117 -10.50 2.47 6.64
CA MET A 117 -9.61 2.54 7.82
C MET A 117 -8.53 3.61 7.64
N VAL A 118 -8.33 4.39 8.69
CA VAL A 118 -7.24 5.38 8.79
C VAL A 118 -6.08 4.79 9.59
N LEU A 119 -4.86 4.89 9.06
CA LEU A 119 -3.68 4.31 9.69
C LEU A 119 -2.86 5.40 10.39
N ALA A 120 -2.50 5.15 11.65
CA ALA A 120 -1.58 5.97 12.44
C ALA A 120 -1.82 7.50 12.35
N PRO A 121 -3.02 8.00 12.71
CA PRO A 121 -3.25 9.44 12.79
C PRO A 121 -2.33 10.07 13.85
N ARG A 122 -1.88 11.33 13.61
CA ARG A 122 -0.93 12.00 14.52
C ARG A 122 -1.50 12.29 15.88
N ASN A 123 -2.77 12.68 15.92
CA ASN A 123 -3.45 13.12 17.14
C ASN A 123 -4.85 12.55 17.24
N LEU A 124 -4.93 11.27 17.58
CA LEU A 124 -6.20 10.55 17.70
C LEU A 124 -7.18 11.24 18.66
N LYS A 125 -6.67 11.85 19.76
CA LYS A 125 -7.52 12.54 20.74
C LYS A 125 -8.20 13.78 20.17
N ALA A 126 -7.61 14.46 19.22
CA ALA A 126 -8.21 15.61 18.53
C ALA A 126 -9.03 15.20 17.31
N GLU A 127 -8.60 14.18 16.58
CA GLU A 127 -9.22 13.78 15.31
C GLU A 127 -10.54 13.05 15.51
N VAL A 128 -10.66 12.19 16.52
CA VAL A 128 -11.91 11.46 16.79
C VAL A 128 -13.08 12.42 17.13
N PRO A 129 -12.96 13.39 18.05
CA PRO A 129 -14.04 14.36 18.29
C PRO A 129 -14.45 15.14 17.03
N ALA A 130 -13.49 15.47 16.16
CA ALA A 130 -13.80 16.18 14.93
C ALA A 130 -14.58 15.31 13.94
N VAL A 131 -14.27 14.02 13.84
CA VAL A 131 -15.07 13.05 13.04
C VAL A 131 -16.49 12.91 13.61
N LEU A 132 -16.63 12.80 14.94
CA LEU A 132 -17.93 12.72 15.59
C LEU A 132 -18.76 13.99 15.32
N ALA A 133 -18.17 15.18 15.48
CA ALA A 133 -18.84 16.44 15.18
C ALA A 133 -19.27 16.55 13.71
N ALA A 134 -18.47 16.02 12.78
CA ALA A 134 -18.82 15.98 11.36
C ALA A 134 -20.03 15.05 11.10
N VAL A 135 -20.14 13.94 11.81
CA VAL A 135 -21.33 13.08 11.75
C VAL A 135 -22.56 13.78 12.31
N GLU A 136 -22.44 14.46 13.44
CA GLU A 136 -23.55 15.23 14.06
C GLU A 136 -24.04 16.36 13.16
N LYS A 137 -23.16 17.00 12.40
CA LYS A 137 -23.51 18.07 11.45
C LYS A 137 -23.98 17.54 10.09
N GLY A 138 -23.94 16.24 9.84
CA GLY A 138 -24.29 15.65 8.55
C GLY A 138 -23.22 15.85 7.45
N GLU A 139 -22.02 16.28 7.79
CA GLU A 139 -20.87 16.40 6.88
C GLU A 139 -20.26 15.04 6.53
N LEU A 140 -20.52 14.03 7.37
CA LEU A 140 -20.18 12.62 7.16
C LEU A 140 -21.39 11.77 7.57
N SER A 141 -21.83 10.86 6.70
CA SER A 141 -23.01 10.03 6.97
C SER A 141 -22.72 9.02 8.08
N ARG A 142 -23.66 8.90 9.03
CA ARG A 142 -23.62 7.85 10.05
C ARG A 142 -23.69 6.46 9.41
N GLU A 143 -24.53 6.29 8.41
CA GLU A 143 -24.71 5.04 7.66
C GLU A 143 -23.42 4.62 6.96
N ASP A 144 -22.66 5.59 6.42
CA ASP A 144 -21.35 5.30 5.82
C ASP A 144 -20.35 4.78 6.86
N ILE A 145 -20.24 5.43 8.01
CA ILE A 145 -19.38 4.97 9.12
C ILE A 145 -19.80 3.59 9.63
N GLU A 146 -21.08 3.33 9.79
CA GLU A 146 -21.59 2.02 10.21
C GLU A 146 -21.32 0.95 9.16
N SER A 147 -21.43 1.27 7.87
CA SER A 147 -21.08 0.38 6.76
C SER A 147 -19.59 0.03 6.76
N LYS A 148 -18.71 1.01 6.90
CA LYS A 148 -17.26 0.80 7.02
C LYS A 148 -16.92 -0.05 8.24
N CYS A 149 -17.52 0.23 9.40
CA CYS A 149 -17.32 -0.57 10.61
C CYS A 149 -17.78 -2.02 10.39
N ARG A 150 -18.96 -2.23 9.82
CA ARG A 150 -19.49 -3.56 9.48
C ARG A 150 -18.54 -4.31 8.54
N LYS A 151 -18.02 -3.65 7.51
CA LYS A 151 -17.06 -4.21 6.57
C LYS A 151 -15.80 -4.70 7.27
N VAL A 152 -15.21 -3.88 8.16
CA VAL A 152 -14.05 -4.26 8.98
C VAL A 152 -14.33 -5.47 9.88
N LEU A 153 -15.50 -5.47 10.56
CA LEU A 153 -15.91 -6.58 11.43
C LEU A 153 -16.15 -7.87 10.63
N THR A 154 -16.71 -7.77 9.43
CA THR A 154 -16.90 -8.91 8.53
C THR A 154 -15.57 -9.56 8.15
N TYR A 155 -14.57 -8.77 7.79
CA TYR A 155 -13.22 -9.28 7.51
C TYR A 155 -12.58 -9.92 8.75
N LYS A 156 -12.70 -9.28 9.92
CA LYS A 156 -12.20 -9.86 11.18
C LYS A 156 -12.87 -11.20 11.49
N TYR A 157 -14.16 -11.30 11.26
CA TYR A 157 -14.91 -12.54 11.47
C TYR A 157 -14.49 -13.63 10.47
N ALA A 158 -14.40 -13.31 9.18
CA ALA A 158 -13.95 -14.23 8.13
C ALA A 158 -12.51 -14.74 8.37
N LEU A 159 -11.64 -13.93 8.95
CA LEU A 159 -10.30 -14.32 9.37
C LEU A 159 -10.27 -15.17 10.65
N GLY A 160 -11.42 -15.45 11.24
CA GLY A 160 -11.54 -16.31 12.43
C GLY A 160 -11.13 -15.64 13.75
N LEU A 161 -10.95 -14.29 13.76
CA LEU A 161 -10.51 -13.54 14.95
C LEU A 161 -11.54 -13.55 16.09
N SER A 162 -12.79 -13.89 15.82
CA SER A 162 -13.82 -14.12 16.86
C SER A 162 -13.54 -15.37 17.69
N LYS A 163 -12.83 -16.36 17.14
CA LYS A 163 -12.54 -17.67 17.77
C LYS A 163 -11.07 -17.83 18.16
N LYS A 164 -10.14 -17.36 17.32
CA LYS A 164 -8.69 -17.51 17.52
C LYS A 164 -8.02 -16.13 17.49
N LYS A 165 -7.78 -15.57 18.67
CA LYS A 165 -7.14 -14.24 18.81
C LYS A 165 -5.62 -14.30 18.86
N TYR A 166 -5.04 -15.46 19.17
CA TYR A 166 -3.62 -15.61 19.42
C TYR A 166 -2.97 -16.56 18.42
N VAL A 167 -1.73 -16.24 18.06
CA VAL A 167 -0.89 -17.11 17.23
C VAL A 167 -0.38 -18.26 18.08
N GLN A 168 -0.47 -19.49 17.58
CA GLN A 168 0.14 -20.64 18.21
C GLN A 168 1.66 -20.57 18.05
N LEU A 169 2.40 -20.43 19.16
CA LEU A 169 3.85 -20.27 19.14
C LEU A 169 4.59 -21.58 18.83
N SER A 170 4.06 -22.74 19.30
CA SER A 170 4.66 -24.04 19.01
C SER A 170 4.76 -24.27 17.51
N GLY A 171 5.96 -24.56 17.00
CA GLY A 171 6.24 -24.79 15.59
C GLY A 171 6.08 -23.54 14.70
N LEU A 172 6.05 -22.33 15.26
CA LEU A 172 5.87 -21.10 14.50
C LEU A 172 6.99 -20.90 13.48
N GLU A 173 8.25 -21.07 13.91
CA GLU A 173 9.41 -20.89 13.04
C GLU A 173 9.37 -21.83 11.82
N GLN A 174 9.06 -23.12 12.05
CA GLN A 174 8.97 -24.11 10.99
C GLN A 174 7.83 -23.79 9.99
N ARG A 175 6.73 -23.19 10.47
CA ARG A 175 5.62 -22.78 9.60
C ARG A 175 5.95 -21.53 8.76
N VAL A 176 6.67 -20.58 9.35
CA VAL A 176 7.07 -19.34 8.66
C VAL A 176 8.26 -19.60 7.75
N ASN A 177 9.30 -20.27 8.26
CA ASN A 177 10.54 -20.59 7.55
C ASN A 177 10.54 -22.03 7.03
N SER A 178 9.45 -22.45 6.38
CA SER A 178 9.35 -23.80 5.82
C SER A 178 10.43 -24.04 4.75
N PRO A 179 10.80 -25.29 4.45
CA PRO A 179 11.73 -25.59 3.35
C PRO A 179 11.29 -25.01 2.03
N GLN A 180 9.98 -24.98 1.75
CA GLN A 180 9.38 -24.39 0.55
C GLN A 180 9.57 -22.86 0.51
N ALA A 181 9.36 -22.19 1.66
CA ALA A 181 9.58 -20.74 1.75
C ALA A 181 11.05 -20.38 1.51
N ARG A 182 11.98 -21.14 2.10
CA ARG A 182 13.42 -20.95 1.88
C ARG A 182 13.84 -21.20 0.44
N ASP A 183 13.30 -22.25 -0.20
CA ASP A 183 13.59 -22.51 -1.61
C ASP A 183 13.03 -21.38 -2.49
N LEU A 184 11.83 -20.89 -2.20
CA LEU A 184 11.25 -19.74 -2.92
C LEU A 184 12.14 -18.49 -2.79
N VAL A 185 12.58 -18.16 -1.57
CA VAL A 185 13.50 -17.03 -1.35
C VAL A 185 14.79 -17.22 -2.15
N ARG A 186 15.39 -18.41 -2.13
CA ARG A 186 16.59 -18.71 -2.92
C ARG A 186 16.35 -18.51 -4.43
N ARG A 187 15.25 -19.00 -4.95
CA ARG A 187 14.87 -18.84 -6.37
C ARG A 187 14.65 -17.40 -6.76
N LEU A 188 13.95 -16.62 -5.90
CA LEU A 188 13.73 -15.19 -6.12
C LEU A 188 15.05 -14.42 -6.11
N ASN A 189 15.93 -14.69 -5.14
CA ASN A 189 17.24 -14.04 -5.09
C ASN A 189 18.07 -14.33 -6.34
N LEU A 190 18.08 -15.59 -6.81
CA LEU A 190 18.80 -15.95 -8.03
C LEU A 190 18.20 -15.23 -9.26
N ALA A 191 16.89 -15.18 -9.37
CA ALA A 191 16.18 -14.52 -10.49
C ALA A 191 16.36 -13.00 -10.48
N ALA A 192 16.56 -12.40 -9.30
CA ALA A 192 16.76 -10.96 -9.15
C ALA A 192 18.19 -10.50 -9.47
N ILE A 193 19.17 -11.43 -9.56
CA ILE A 193 20.55 -11.07 -9.89
C ILE A 193 20.59 -10.47 -11.30
N THR A 194 21.06 -9.22 -11.37
CA THR A 194 21.21 -8.49 -12.63
C THR A 194 22.69 -8.20 -12.88
N VAL A 195 23.20 -8.67 -14.00
CA VAL A 195 24.58 -8.38 -14.41
C VAL A 195 24.62 -7.01 -15.09
N LEU A 196 25.10 -6.00 -14.38
CA LEU A 196 25.21 -4.63 -14.89
C LEU A 196 26.38 -4.45 -15.85
N ASN A 197 27.47 -5.22 -15.65
CA ASN A 197 28.65 -5.17 -16.48
C ASN A 197 29.34 -6.54 -16.45
N ASN A 198 29.75 -7.04 -17.61
CA ASN A 198 30.54 -8.24 -17.77
C ASN A 198 31.67 -7.97 -18.78
N LYS A 199 32.52 -6.97 -18.44
CA LYS A 199 33.68 -6.62 -19.26
C LYS A 199 34.65 -7.82 -19.32
N ASP A 200 35.19 -8.05 -20.49
CA ASP A 200 36.13 -9.14 -20.79
C ASP A 200 35.54 -10.57 -20.58
N HIS A 201 34.20 -10.68 -20.54
CA HIS A 201 33.49 -11.95 -20.39
C HIS A 201 33.94 -12.77 -19.17
N VAL A 202 34.17 -12.12 -18.03
CA VAL A 202 34.61 -12.77 -16.78
C VAL A 202 33.54 -13.71 -16.22
N LEU A 203 32.26 -13.44 -16.49
CA LEU A 203 31.15 -14.32 -16.11
C LEU A 203 30.74 -15.21 -17.31
N PRO A 204 30.42 -16.50 -17.08
CA PRO A 204 30.44 -17.21 -15.79
C PRO A 204 31.87 -17.48 -15.30
N LEU A 205 32.05 -17.50 -13.96
CA LEU A 205 33.33 -17.84 -13.35
C LEU A 205 33.67 -19.29 -13.65
N HIS A 206 34.92 -19.55 -14.03
CA HIS A 206 35.44 -20.89 -14.25
C HIS A 206 35.92 -21.49 -12.93
N THR A 207 35.30 -22.56 -12.47
CA THR A 207 35.61 -23.22 -11.19
C THR A 207 36.83 -24.12 -11.26
N ASP A 208 37.39 -24.34 -12.46
CA ASP A 208 38.58 -25.16 -12.76
C ASP A 208 39.91 -24.38 -12.63
N LYS A 209 39.85 -23.10 -12.32
CA LYS A 209 41.02 -22.23 -12.15
C LYS A 209 41.06 -21.62 -10.76
N ASP A 210 42.28 -21.56 -10.19
CA ASP A 210 42.54 -20.80 -8.96
C ASP A 210 42.34 -19.30 -9.22
N GLN A 211 41.15 -18.81 -8.99
CA GLN A 211 40.80 -17.40 -9.14
C GLN A 211 40.64 -16.74 -7.76
N LYS A 212 41.25 -15.57 -7.60
CA LYS A 212 41.01 -14.72 -6.43
C LYS A 212 39.77 -13.87 -6.68
N ILE A 213 38.70 -14.06 -5.89
CA ILE A 213 37.46 -13.34 -6.01
C ILE A 213 37.32 -12.39 -4.82
N ALA A 214 37.14 -11.10 -5.08
CA ALA A 214 36.78 -10.13 -4.07
C ALA A 214 35.27 -9.81 -4.16
N SER A 215 34.53 -9.99 -3.06
CA SER A 215 33.14 -9.56 -2.96
C SER A 215 33.08 -8.28 -2.16
N VAL A 216 32.42 -7.25 -2.72
CA VAL A 216 32.25 -5.94 -2.07
C VAL A 216 30.76 -5.60 -2.06
N SER A 217 30.27 -5.18 -0.89
CA SER A 217 28.90 -4.72 -0.71
C SER A 217 28.91 -3.25 -0.32
N TYR A 218 28.08 -2.45 -1.00
CA TYR A 218 27.85 -1.06 -0.65
C TYR A 218 26.43 -0.92 -0.09
N THR A 219 26.33 -0.32 1.10
CA THR A 219 25.06 0.13 1.68
C THR A 219 25.00 1.64 1.52
N HIS A 220 23.95 2.15 0.90
CA HIS A 220 23.68 3.58 0.77
C HIS A 220 22.75 4.07 1.88
#